data_48d0738cd74f7f9ee1f6027ca4a40f9b
#
_entry.id   48d0738cd74f7f9ee1f6027ca4a40f9b
#
_cell.length_a   1.000
_cell.length_b   1.000
_cell.length_c   1.000
_cell.angle_alpha   90.00
_cell.angle_beta   90.00
_cell.angle_gamma   90.00
#
_symmetry.space_group_name_H-M   'P 1'
#
loop_
_entity.id
_entity.type
_entity.pdbx_description
1 polymer ?
#
loop_
_entity_poly.entity_id
_entity_poly.type
_entity_poly.pdbx_seq_one_letter_code
_entity_poly.pdbx_strand_id
1 'polypeptide(L)'
;DIIFIYPKGVPSIALFTGTHKDYHKPTDDPDTLNYEGMERVINFTSKLLLDLAGEMKRPDYVKVKRGAKPSRGALRAYTGVIPDYGAEVKGLLINDVRAGGPAAKAGIKAGDIVVGLDGKEIKNIYDYTAALNGIKIGKPTKVVVKRKDKKVELKITPEARK
;
A
#
# COMPACT_ATOMS: atom_id res chain seq x y z
N ASP A 1 -0.45 -11.97 14.63
CA ASP A 1 -0.38 -11.33 13.33
C ASP A 1 -1.45 -11.89 12.40
N ILE A 2 -2.35 -11.04 11.90
CA ILE A 2 -3.53 -11.44 11.11
C ILE A 2 -3.19 -12.35 9.93
N ILE A 3 -2.01 -12.15 9.32
CA ILE A 3 -1.54 -12.93 8.17
C ILE A 3 -1.45 -14.43 8.50
N PHE A 4 -1.17 -14.77 9.75
CA PHE A 4 -1.03 -16.16 10.19
C PHE A 4 -2.32 -16.74 10.78
N ILE A 5 -3.17 -15.91 11.37
CA ILE A 5 -4.36 -16.35 12.09
C ILE A 5 -5.57 -16.47 11.16
N TYR A 6 -5.82 -15.45 10.32
CA TYR A 6 -6.94 -15.41 9.40
C TYR A 6 -7.03 -16.63 8.45
N PRO A 7 -5.93 -17.13 7.84
CA PRO A 7 -6.01 -18.32 6.97
C PRO A 7 -6.40 -19.60 7.67
N LYS A 8 -6.32 -19.63 9.01
CA LYS A 8 -6.74 -20.78 9.85
C LYS A 8 -8.23 -20.76 10.19
N GLY A 9 -9.00 -19.86 9.60
CA GLY A 9 -10.45 -19.77 9.83
C GLY A 9 -10.81 -19.05 11.13
N VAL A 10 -9.92 -18.23 11.68
CA VAL A 10 -10.19 -17.42 12.87
C VAL A 10 -10.62 -16.02 12.45
N PRO A 11 -11.81 -15.54 12.87
CA PRO A 11 -12.20 -14.15 12.67
C PRO A 11 -11.14 -13.21 13.25
N SER A 12 -10.71 -12.23 12.48
CA SER A 12 -9.61 -11.36 12.88
C SER A 12 -9.86 -9.93 12.39
N ILE A 13 -9.59 -8.96 13.25
CA ILE A 13 -9.73 -7.53 12.97
C ILE A 13 -8.36 -6.89 13.15
N ALA A 14 -7.97 -6.01 12.22
CA ALA A 14 -6.84 -5.12 12.35
C ALA A 14 -7.32 -3.68 12.31
N LEU A 15 -6.86 -2.91 13.27
CA LEU A 15 -7.04 -1.46 13.29
C LEU A 15 -5.77 -0.83 12.71
N PHE A 16 -5.93 0.05 11.75
CA PHE A 16 -4.80 0.69 11.08
C PHE A 16 -5.18 2.12 10.69
N THR A 17 -4.39 3.08 11.13
CA THR A 17 -4.63 4.52 10.92
C THR A 17 -3.84 5.08 9.73
N GLY A 18 -3.24 4.21 8.94
CA GLY A 18 -2.37 4.60 7.83
C GLY A 18 -0.89 4.70 8.24
N THR A 19 -0.04 5.01 7.26
CA THR A 19 1.38 5.27 7.48
C THR A 19 1.61 6.78 7.63
N HIS A 20 2.48 7.18 8.54
CA HIS A 20 2.92 8.56 8.71
C HIS A 20 4.32 8.77 8.11
N LYS A 21 4.74 10.04 8.02
CA LYS A 21 6.02 10.44 7.39
C LYS A 21 7.26 9.77 8.00
N ASP A 22 7.19 9.39 9.29
CA ASP A 22 8.32 8.82 10.03
C ASP A 22 8.26 7.28 10.15
N TYR A 23 7.25 6.64 9.55
CA TYR A 23 7.03 5.19 9.58
C TYR A 23 8.30 4.41 9.18
N HIS A 24 8.80 3.56 10.07
CA HIS A 24 10.04 2.80 9.95
C HIS A 24 11.31 3.66 9.78
N LYS A 25 11.32 4.87 10.32
CA LYS A 25 12.50 5.74 10.37
C LYS A 25 13.02 5.92 11.80
N PRO A 26 14.32 6.27 11.97
CA PRO A 26 14.85 6.59 13.29
C PRO A 26 14.21 7.81 13.97
N THR A 27 13.44 8.60 13.23
CA THR A 27 12.71 9.79 13.70
C THR A 27 11.28 9.47 14.16
N ASP A 28 10.92 8.18 14.23
CA ASP A 28 9.62 7.74 14.74
C ASP A 28 9.67 7.63 16.27
N ASP A 29 9.69 8.78 16.91
CA ASP A 29 9.84 8.96 18.34
C ASP A 29 8.49 9.15 19.06
N PRO A 30 8.41 8.86 20.38
CA PRO A 30 7.17 8.98 21.17
C PRO A 30 6.52 10.36 21.11
N ASP A 31 7.31 11.43 20.93
CA ASP A 31 6.82 12.81 20.88
C ASP A 31 5.95 13.10 19.64
N THR A 32 6.04 12.23 18.63
CA THR A 32 5.25 12.32 17.39
C THR A 32 3.92 11.58 17.46
N LEU A 33 3.64 10.85 18.56
CA LEU A 33 2.45 10.04 18.71
C LEU A 33 1.18 10.87 18.90
N ASN A 34 0.13 10.48 18.20
CA ASN A 34 -1.20 11.05 18.36
C ASN A 34 -1.93 10.36 19.54
N TYR A 35 -1.66 10.79 20.75
CA TYR A 35 -2.24 10.20 21.97
C TYR A 35 -3.77 10.28 22.00
N GLU A 36 -4.36 11.38 21.52
CA GLU A 36 -5.81 11.51 21.41
C GLU A 36 -6.41 10.48 20.44
N GLY A 37 -5.76 10.27 19.29
CA GLY A 37 -6.12 9.23 18.35
C GLY A 37 -5.98 7.83 18.94
N MET A 38 -4.92 7.59 19.72
CA MET A 38 -4.72 6.32 20.43
C MET A 38 -5.83 6.06 21.44
N GLU A 39 -6.23 7.05 22.22
CA GLU A 39 -7.35 6.94 23.18
C GLU A 39 -8.64 6.53 22.48
N ARG A 40 -8.96 7.13 21.34
CA ARG A 40 -10.14 6.77 20.53
C ARG A 40 -10.09 5.31 20.07
N VAL A 41 -8.93 4.85 19.60
CA VAL A 41 -8.73 3.47 19.17
C VAL A 41 -8.86 2.50 20.35
N ILE A 42 -8.27 2.84 21.50
CA ILE A 42 -8.36 2.03 22.72
C ILE A 42 -9.82 1.92 23.19
N ASN A 43 -10.54 3.03 23.26
CA ASN A 43 -11.95 3.05 23.68
C ASN A 43 -12.83 2.22 22.74
N PHE A 44 -12.64 2.35 21.42
CA PHE A 44 -13.34 1.53 20.44
C PHE A 44 -13.02 0.04 20.62
N THR A 45 -11.72 -0.29 20.77
CA THR A 45 -11.28 -1.67 20.91
C THR A 45 -11.79 -2.32 22.20
N SER A 46 -11.74 -1.57 23.31
CA SER A 46 -12.24 -2.01 24.62
C SER A 46 -13.73 -2.34 24.56
N LYS A 47 -14.52 -1.45 23.96
CA LYS A 47 -15.95 -1.67 23.76
C LYS A 47 -16.22 -2.91 22.91
N LEU A 48 -15.51 -3.04 21.79
CA LEU A 48 -15.64 -4.20 20.91
C LEU A 48 -15.28 -5.53 21.62
N LEU A 49 -14.22 -5.50 22.45
CA LEU A 49 -13.82 -6.68 23.23
C LEU A 49 -14.85 -7.04 24.28
N LEU A 50 -15.43 -6.07 24.98
CA LEU A 50 -16.48 -6.30 25.97
C LEU A 50 -17.75 -6.85 25.32
N ASP A 51 -18.16 -6.30 24.19
CA ASP A 51 -19.30 -6.78 23.42
C ASP A 51 -19.09 -8.25 22.96
N LEU A 52 -17.90 -8.54 22.39
CA LEU A 52 -17.56 -9.90 21.96
C LEU A 52 -17.44 -10.90 23.12
N ALA A 53 -16.92 -10.46 24.29
CA ALA A 53 -16.80 -11.31 25.49
C ALA A 53 -18.14 -11.59 26.14
N GLY A 54 -19.13 -10.72 25.97
CA GLY A 54 -20.50 -10.89 26.45
C GLY A 54 -21.36 -11.79 25.54
N GLU A 55 -20.93 -12.04 24.32
CA GLU A 55 -21.66 -12.86 23.38
C GLU A 55 -21.52 -14.35 23.70
N MET A 56 -22.66 -15.05 23.78
CA MET A 56 -22.70 -16.52 24.00
C MET A 56 -22.28 -17.30 22.75
N LYS A 57 -22.39 -16.69 21.58
CA LYS A 57 -22.07 -17.31 20.28
C LYS A 57 -20.76 -16.76 19.71
N ARG A 58 -19.88 -17.70 19.35
CA ARG A 58 -18.64 -17.35 18.65
C ARG A 58 -18.97 -16.65 17.32
N PRO A 59 -18.30 -15.54 16.95
CA PRO A 59 -18.43 -14.90 15.65
C PRO A 59 -18.15 -15.87 14.50
N ASP A 60 -18.97 -15.82 13.46
CA ASP A 60 -18.78 -16.65 12.28
C ASP A 60 -17.58 -16.18 11.47
N TYR A 61 -16.74 -17.12 11.04
CA TYR A 61 -15.67 -16.82 10.13
C TYR A 61 -16.19 -16.64 8.70
N VAL A 62 -16.05 -15.44 8.17
CA VAL A 62 -16.38 -15.16 6.77
C VAL A 62 -15.08 -15.03 5.96
N LYS A 63 -14.87 -15.97 5.05
CA LYS A 63 -13.75 -15.87 4.12
C LYS A 63 -14.03 -14.79 3.08
N VAL A 64 -13.38 -13.64 3.22
CA VAL A 64 -13.47 -12.56 2.23
C VAL A 64 -12.90 -13.07 0.91
N LYS A 65 -13.71 -13.08 -0.15
CA LYS A 65 -13.22 -13.29 -1.50
C LYS A 65 -12.32 -12.11 -1.85
N ARG A 66 -11.02 -12.28 -1.69
CA ARG A 66 -10.07 -11.32 -2.25
C ARG A 66 -10.32 -11.30 -3.75
N GLY A 67 -10.61 -10.13 -4.32
CA GLY A 67 -10.51 -9.95 -5.76
C GLY A 67 -9.19 -10.55 -6.24
N ALA A 68 -9.15 -11.07 -7.46
CA ALA A 68 -8.10 -11.92 -8.01
C ALA A 68 -6.74 -11.66 -7.35
N LYS A 69 -6.22 -12.65 -6.60
CA LYS A 69 -4.91 -12.53 -5.96
C LYS A 69 -3.93 -12.04 -7.02
N PRO A 70 -3.18 -10.96 -6.79
CA PRO A 70 -1.93 -10.84 -7.51
C PRO A 70 -1.21 -12.16 -7.21
N SER A 71 -0.94 -12.93 -8.26
CA SER A 71 -0.27 -14.21 -8.10
C SER A 71 0.97 -13.93 -7.23
N ARG A 72 1.21 -14.74 -6.21
CA ARG A 72 2.44 -14.73 -5.43
C ARG A 72 3.67 -15.18 -6.24
N GLY A 73 3.59 -15.10 -7.55
CA GLY A 73 4.75 -14.97 -8.41
C GLY A 73 5.40 -13.66 -8.01
N ALA A 74 6.54 -13.75 -7.32
CA ALA A 74 7.32 -12.61 -6.86
C ALA A 74 7.22 -11.49 -7.89
N LEU A 75 6.88 -10.26 -7.44
CA LEU A 75 6.98 -9.06 -8.27
C LEU A 75 8.35 -9.08 -8.93
N ARG A 76 8.39 -9.56 -10.18
CA ARG A 76 9.66 -9.73 -10.91
C ARG A 76 10.23 -8.38 -11.29
N ALA A 77 9.34 -7.43 -11.54
CA ALA A 77 9.71 -6.08 -11.93
C ALA A 77 9.86 -5.19 -10.70
N TYR A 78 11.01 -4.54 -10.60
CA TYR A 78 11.35 -3.56 -9.59
C TYR A 78 11.38 -2.17 -10.21
N THR A 79 10.67 -1.23 -9.63
CA THR A 79 10.60 0.18 -10.08
C THR A 79 11.31 1.14 -9.14
N GLY A 80 11.50 0.78 -7.88
CA GLY A 80 12.12 1.64 -6.88
C GLY A 80 11.20 2.75 -6.37
N VAL A 81 9.88 2.66 -6.60
CA VAL A 81 8.91 3.55 -5.94
C VAL A 81 8.65 3.06 -4.52
N ILE A 82 8.46 3.99 -3.60
CA ILE A 82 8.01 3.77 -2.23
C ILE A 82 6.62 4.38 -2.13
N PRO A 83 5.56 3.55 -2.15
CA PRO A 83 4.20 4.04 -2.14
C PRO A 83 3.77 4.51 -0.75
N ASP A 84 2.87 5.47 -0.71
CA ASP A 84 2.07 5.76 0.47
C ASP A 84 0.88 4.80 0.52
N TYR A 85 0.83 3.97 1.55
CA TYR A 85 -0.23 2.96 1.72
C TYR A 85 -1.50 3.51 2.39
N GLY A 86 -1.43 4.69 2.99
CA GLY A 86 -2.54 5.31 3.72
C GLY A 86 -3.26 6.41 2.96
N ALA A 87 -2.75 6.81 1.80
CA ALA A 87 -3.33 7.92 1.04
C ALA A 87 -4.62 7.51 0.31
N GLU A 88 -5.71 8.20 0.61
CA GLU A 88 -6.99 8.08 -0.12
C GLU A 88 -6.99 8.96 -1.37
N VAL A 89 -6.27 8.52 -2.39
CA VAL A 89 -6.20 9.21 -3.69
C VAL A 89 -6.59 8.30 -4.84
N LYS A 90 -7.10 8.86 -5.93
CA LYS A 90 -7.32 8.10 -7.17
C LYS A 90 -5.98 7.92 -7.88
N GLY A 91 -5.29 6.80 -7.61
CA GLY A 91 -3.97 6.47 -8.10
C GLY A 91 -3.09 5.84 -7.02
N LEU A 92 -1.78 5.84 -7.25
CA LEU A 92 -0.79 5.45 -6.26
C LEU A 92 0.06 6.68 -5.90
N LEU A 93 -0.13 7.22 -4.70
CA LEU A 93 0.73 8.30 -4.19
C LEU A 93 2.12 7.75 -3.91
N ILE A 94 3.13 8.44 -4.40
CA ILE A 94 4.54 8.11 -4.18
C ILE A 94 5.04 8.91 -2.98
N ASN A 95 5.30 8.20 -1.88
CA ASN A 95 5.91 8.79 -0.69
C ASN A 95 7.38 9.15 -0.93
N ASP A 96 8.11 8.25 -1.62
CA ASP A 96 9.52 8.46 -1.96
C ASP A 96 9.94 7.58 -3.15
N VAL A 97 11.13 7.83 -3.68
CA VAL A 97 11.77 6.99 -4.70
C VAL A 97 13.18 6.61 -4.28
N ARG A 98 13.53 5.35 -4.47
CA ARG A 98 14.87 4.88 -4.12
C ARG A 98 15.91 5.54 -5.02
N ALA A 99 16.91 6.18 -4.40
CA ALA A 99 18.01 6.83 -5.12
C ALA A 99 18.70 5.86 -6.09
N GLY A 100 18.94 6.30 -7.32
CA GLY A 100 19.54 5.48 -8.38
C GLY A 100 18.63 4.38 -8.95
N GLY A 101 17.42 4.20 -8.42
CA GLY A 101 16.45 3.25 -8.92
C GLY A 101 15.75 3.67 -10.22
N PRO A 102 15.03 2.75 -10.88
CA PRO A 102 14.36 3.02 -12.14
C PRO A 102 13.41 4.23 -12.10
N ALA A 103 12.66 4.40 -11.01
CA ALA A 103 11.75 5.53 -10.85
C ALA A 103 12.48 6.86 -10.75
N ALA A 104 13.58 6.92 -9.99
CA ALA A 104 14.41 8.11 -9.88
C ALA A 104 15.03 8.47 -11.24
N LYS A 105 15.58 7.49 -11.96
CA LYS A 105 16.13 7.68 -13.33
C LYS A 105 15.06 8.14 -14.32
N ALA A 106 13.83 7.71 -14.17
CA ALA A 106 12.69 8.13 -14.98
C ALA A 106 12.16 9.53 -14.62
N GLY A 107 12.62 10.14 -13.52
CA GLY A 107 12.19 11.46 -13.07
C GLY A 107 10.88 11.44 -12.27
N ILE A 108 10.47 10.29 -11.74
CA ILE A 108 9.39 10.18 -10.74
C ILE A 108 9.91 10.77 -9.43
N LYS A 109 9.06 11.48 -8.71
CA LYS A 109 9.41 12.18 -7.47
C LYS A 109 8.41 11.87 -6.36
N ALA A 110 8.82 12.11 -5.13
CA ALA A 110 7.91 12.14 -3.99
C ALA A 110 6.76 13.14 -4.24
N GLY A 111 5.55 12.78 -3.86
CA GLY A 111 4.33 13.55 -4.11
C GLY A 111 3.69 13.33 -5.49
N ASP A 112 4.30 12.58 -6.39
CA ASP A 112 3.64 12.16 -7.64
C ASP A 112 2.55 11.13 -7.34
N ILE A 113 1.45 11.18 -8.10
CA ILE A 113 0.41 10.15 -8.06
C ILE A 113 0.46 9.38 -9.39
N VAL A 114 0.83 8.11 -9.35
CA VAL A 114 0.78 7.25 -10.54
C VAL A 114 -0.66 6.95 -10.87
N VAL A 115 -1.10 7.36 -12.05
CA VAL A 115 -2.47 7.19 -12.56
C VAL A 115 -2.53 6.28 -13.80
N GLY A 116 -1.37 5.92 -14.35
CA GLY A 116 -1.29 5.00 -15.49
C GLY A 116 0.06 4.30 -15.57
N LEU A 117 0.05 3.01 -15.96
CA LEU A 117 1.24 2.21 -16.15
C LEU A 117 1.02 1.18 -17.26
N ASP A 118 1.88 1.22 -18.29
CA ASP A 118 1.79 0.34 -19.47
C ASP A 118 0.40 0.35 -20.13
N GLY A 119 -0.18 1.54 -20.29
CA GLY A 119 -1.51 1.72 -20.88
C GLY A 119 -2.69 1.34 -19.96
N LYS A 120 -2.43 0.83 -18.75
CA LYS A 120 -3.46 0.49 -17.77
C LYS A 120 -3.70 1.65 -16.83
N GLU A 121 -4.98 1.92 -16.53
CA GLU A 121 -5.37 2.88 -15.50
C GLU A 121 -5.00 2.36 -14.11
N ILE A 122 -4.43 3.22 -13.26
CA ILE A 122 -4.07 2.91 -11.89
C ILE A 122 -4.96 3.75 -10.96
N LYS A 123 -5.85 3.07 -10.24
CA LYS A 123 -6.77 3.69 -9.28
C LYS A 123 -6.31 3.53 -7.84
N ASN A 124 -5.47 2.53 -7.59
CA ASN A 124 -4.97 2.16 -6.25
C ASN A 124 -3.71 1.31 -6.38
N ILE A 125 -3.15 0.91 -5.23
CA ILE A 125 -1.95 0.07 -5.16
C ILE A 125 -2.15 -1.33 -5.75
N TYR A 126 -3.36 -1.87 -5.71
CA TYR A 126 -3.62 -3.22 -6.26
C TYR A 126 -3.54 -3.21 -7.77
N ASP A 127 -4.08 -2.16 -8.42
CA ASP A 127 -3.98 -1.97 -9.87
C ASP A 127 -2.53 -1.80 -10.29
N TYR A 128 -1.75 -1.01 -9.53
CA TYR A 128 -0.33 -0.84 -9.78
C TYR A 128 0.44 -2.15 -9.69
N THR A 129 0.20 -2.94 -8.66
CA THR A 129 0.83 -4.25 -8.46
C THR A 129 0.45 -5.23 -9.57
N ALA A 130 -0.82 -5.24 -9.97
CA ALA A 130 -1.29 -6.06 -11.09
C ALA A 130 -0.67 -5.65 -12.42
N ALA A 131 -0.51 -4.34 -12.65
CA ALA A 131 0.15 -3.82 -13.83
C ALA A 131 1.64 -4.21 -13.87
N LEU A 132 2.35 -4.10 -12.72
CA LEU A 132 3.75 -4.49 -12.59
C LEU A 132 4.02 -5.95 -12.97
N ASN A 133 3.09 -6.86 -12.65
CA ASN A 133 3.23 -8.28 -12.99
C ASN A 133 3.24 -8.55 -14.50
N GLY A 134 2.66 -7.64 -15.29
CA GLY A 134 2.61 -7.75 -16.76
C GLY A 134 3.79 -7.08 -17.48
N ILE A 135 4.61 -6.30 -16.78
CA ILE A 135 5.68 -5.51 -17.39
C ILE A 135 6.91 -6.36 -17.68
N LYS A 136 7.53 -6.12 -18.84
CA LYS A 136 8.78 -6.75 -19.23
C LYS A 136 9.98 -6.02 -18.59
N ILE A 137 10.76 -6.75 -17.81
CA ILE A 137 12.00 -6.27 -17.20
C ILE A 137 12.97 -5.82 -18.30
N GLY A 138 13.66 -4.69 -18.07
CA GLY A 138 14.64 -4.13 -19.00
C GLY A 138 14.03 -3.42 -20.22
N LYS A 139 12.70 -3.38 -20.35
CA LYS A 139 12.05 -2.63 -21.46
C LYS A 139 11.48 -1.31 -20.96
N PRO A 140 11.71 -0.20 -21.67
CA PRO A 140 11.08 1.08 -21.36
C PRO A 140 9.57 0.95 -21.41
N THR A 141 8.91 1.33 -20.32
CA THR A 141 7.47 1.26 -20.13
C THR A 141 6.94 2.65 -19.83
N LYS A 142 5.80 3.01 -20.42
CA LYS A 142 5.14 4.28 -20.19
C LYS A 142 4.51 4.29 -18.80
N VAL A 143 4.81 5.34 -18.03
CA VAL A 143 4.15 5.66 -16.77
C VAL A 143 3.56 7.06 -16.84
N VAL A 144 2.34 7.22 -16.36
CA VAL A 144 1.66 8.51 -16.28
C VAL A 144 1.50 8.86 -14.82
N VAL A 145 2.05 10.01 -14.44
CA VAL A 145 1.91 10.53 -13.09
C VAL A 145 1.13 11.85 -13.11
N LYS A 146 0.39 12.12 -12.04
CA LYS A 146 -0.19 13.42 -11.76
C LYS A 146 0.74 14.16 -10.79
N ARG A 147 1.28 15.30 -11.24
CA ARG A 147 2.19 16.16 -10.48
C ARG A 147 1.60 17.58 -10.43
N LYS A 148 1.25 18.06 -9.24
CA LYS A 148 0.61 19.39 -9.06
C LYS A 148 -0.54 19.57 -10.08
N ASP A 149 -1.47 18.62 -10.12
CA ASP A 149 -2.65 18.59 -11.00
C ASP A 149 -2.39 18.46 -12.51
N LYS A 150 -1.15 18.40 -12.96
CA LYS A 150 -0.79 18.15 -14.36
C LYS A 150 -0.42 16.69 -14.58
N LYS A 151 -0.90 16.11 -15.67
CA LYS A 151 -0.44 14.78 -16.10
C LYS A 151 0.92 14.91 -16.77
N VAL A 152 1.87 14.09 -16.31
CA VAL A 152 3.21 13.99 -16.86
C VAL A 152 3.43 12.56 -17.32
N GLU A 153 3.82 12.39 -18.58
CA GLU A 153 4.19 11.10 -19.14
C GLU A 153 5.70 10.89 -19.02
N LEU A 154 6.10 9.78 -18.42
CA LEU A 154 7.48 9.40 -18.20
C LEU A 154 7.72 8.00 -18.76
N LYS A 155 8.98 7.66 -19.00
CA LYS A 155 9.39 6.31 -19.40
C LYS A 155 10.25 5.70 -18.29
N ILE A 156 9.78 4.61 -17.70
CA ILE A 156 10.49 3.85 -16.69
C ILE A 156 11.02 2.55 -17.29
N THR A 157 12.24 2.17 -16.98
CA THR A 157 12.81 0.87 -17.36
C THR A 157 12.92 0.00 -16.11
N PRO A 158 11.94 -0.89 -15.84
CA PRO A 158 11.95 -1.73 -14.66
C PRO A 158 13.15 -2.66 -14.64
N GLU A 159 13.72 -2.88 -13.46
CA GLU A 159 14.81 -3.82 -13.22
C GLU A 159 14.28 -5.13 -12.61
N ALA A 160 15.09 -6.19 -12.62
CA ALA A 160 14.77 -7.40 -11.87
C ALA A 160 14.85 -7.11 -10.36
N ARG A 161 13.90 -7.62 -9.61
CA ARG A 161 13.98 -7.56 -8.15
C ARG A 161 15.09 -8.51 -7.68
N LYS A 162 16.10 -7.96 -7.03
CA LYS A 162 17.17 -8.74 -6.37
C LYS A 162 16.67 -9.35 -5.07
#